data_5cbe335d869a5cad8cc83841541f302e
#
_entry.id   5cbe335d869a5cad8cc83841541f302e
#
_cell.length_a   1.000
_cell.length_b   1.000
_cell.length_c   1.000
_cell.angle_alpha   90.00
_cell.angle_beta   90.00
_cell.angle_gamma   90.00
#
_symmetry.space_group_name_H-M   'P 1'
#
loop_
_entity.id
_entity.type
_entity.pdbx_description
1 polymer ?
#
loop_
_entity_poly.entity_id
_entity_poly.type
_entity_poly.pdbx_seq_one_letter_code
_entity_poly.pdbx_strand_id
1 'polypeptide(L)'
;LTYPIHLEQKNVKVARSTTEQTIALVPEIYNASSGFVISEIYYMALPQGGTSLYNRAQYIRITNNSNETLYADGLAFLISKDLTQMKRNLYEPYQDTDFFAGAIYVVPGEGKTVPVEAGKSLTIALNAKDHSAIDKRLPDLSHADFEIFDKSSNPKFQDEDNGDVKNLNSWFKESQTFTILHVKGGKSYALARIKMDEHTFLKEKHYVSKYKFVFKDTSKDMQHEGYKVPNEWIVDAVNTGLKDEFEWNIVSPKLDQGFTYCFNKQGDKNTEAYSVIRRSFGGKLIDTNNSTNDFLPLQKPTLVK
;
A
#
# COMPACT_ATOMS: atom_id res chain seq x y z
N LEU A 1 -10.18 -0.56 20.93
CA LEU A 1 -9.43 0.32 20.02
C LEU A 1 -9.52 1.75 20.53
N THR A 2 -8.40 2.43 20.68
CA THR A 2 -8.30 3.86 21.01
C THR A 2 -7.92 4.62 19.77
N TYR A 3 -8.69 5.66 19.45
CA TYR A 3 -8.39 6.55 18.34
C TYR A 3 -8.01 7.92 18.89
N PRO A 4 -7.04 8.62 18.28
CA PRO A 4 -6.80 10.02 18.58
C PRO A 4 -8.03 10.84 18.15
N ILE A 5 -8.46 11.77 19.02
CA ILE A 5 -9.60 12.63 18.78
C ILE A 5 -9.09 14.06 18.60
N HIS A 6 -9.58 14.74 17.56
CA HIS A 6 -9.37 16.15 17.34
C HIS A 6 -10.61 16.92 17.79
N LEU A 7 -10.41 18.01 18.54
CA LEU A 7 -11.46 18.92 18.99
C LEU A 7 -11.05 20.34 18.65
N GLU A 8 -11.76 20.99 17.75
CA GLU A 8 -11.50 22.37 17.36
C GLU A 8 -12.81 23.15 17.18
N GLN A 9 -12.85 24.38 17.69
CA GLN A 9 -13.90 25.34 17.38
C GLN A 9 -13.28 26.62 16.84
N LYS A 10 -13.50 26.91 15.56
CA LYS A 10 -13.00 28.11 14.89
C LYS A 10 -13.94 29.31 15.12
N ASN A 11 -13.37 30.52 15.06
CA ASN A 11 -14.11 31.77 15.07
C ASN A 11 -14.99 31.98 16.32
N VAL A 12 -14.52 31.55 17.50
CA VAL A 12 -15.21 31.83 18.77
C VAL A 12 -15.17 33.33 19.05
N LYS A 13 -16.35 33.95 19.10
CA LYS A 13 -16.49 35.39 19.49
C LYS A 13 -16.71 35.49 20.99
N VAL A 14 -15.84 36.21 21.66
CA VAL A 14 -15.95 36.50 23.08
C VAL A 14 -16.29 37.97 23.24
N ALA A 15 -17.44 38.30 23.86
CA ALA A 15 -17.80 39.68 24.16
C ALA A 15 -17.04 40.19 25.40
N ARG A 16 -16.70 41.50 25.44
CA ARG A 16 -15.96 42.09 26.57
C ARG A 16 -16.66 41.95 27.92
N SER A 17 -17.98 41.82 27.93
CA SER A 17 -18.80 41.66 29.13
C SER A 17 -19.06 40.17 29.49
N THR A 18 -18.49 39.22 28.76
CA THR A 18 -18.71 37.79 29.01
C THR A 18 -17.83 37.36 30.18
N THR A 19 -18.44 36.87 31.26
CA THR A 19 -17.76 36.28 32.42
C THR A 19 -17.56 34.78 32.27
N GLU A 20 -18.45 34.12 31.50
CA GLU A 20 -18.42 32.70 31.22
C GLU A 20 -19.01 32.42 29.82
N GLN A 21 -18.41 31.51 29.09
CA GLN A 21 -18.91 31.07 27.77
C GLN A 21 -18.73 29.56 27.64
N THR A 22 -19.83 28.86 27.37
CA THR A 22 -19.81 27.44 27.06
C THR A 22 -19.60 27.24 25.56
N ILE A 23 -18.62 26.45 25.18
CA ILE A 23 -18.32 26.07 23.79
C ILE A 23 -18.58 24.58 23.64
N ALA A 24 -19.50 24.21 22.78
CA ALA A 24 -19.71 22.81 22.41
C ALA A 24 -18.66 22.39 21.41
N LEU A 25 -17.84 21.41 21.77
CA LEU A 25 -16.87 20.77 20.87
C LEU A 25 -17.42 19.42 20.40
N VAL A 26 -17.42 19.20 19.09
CA VAL A 26 -17.80 17.91 18.50
C VAL A 26 -16.52 17.12 18.29
N PRO A 27 -16.37 15.94 18.92
CA PRO A 27 -15.19 15.11 18.70
C PRO A 27 -15.20 14.50 17.30
N GLU A 28 -14.08 14.62 16.61
CA GLU A 28 -13.81 13.97 15.33
C GLU A 28 -12.60 13.06 15.48
N ILE A 29 -12.61 11.91 14.78
CA ILE A 29 -11.41 11.08 14.72
C ILE A 29 -10.34 11.85 13.94
N TYR A 30 -9.15 11.97 14.53
CA TYR A 30 -8.02 12.56 13.84
C TYR A 30 -7.60 11.69 12.67
N ASN A 31 -7.57 12.26 11.47
CA ASN A 31 -7.00 11.66 10.28
C ASN A 31 -5.68 12.36 9.95
N ALA A 32 -4.61 11.56 9.78
CA ALA A 32 -3.29 12.06 9.41
C ALA A 32 -3.25 12.55 7.95
N SER A 33 -4.12 11.99 7.08
CA SER A 33 -4.20 12.35 5.67
C SER A 33 -5.59 12.85 5.29
N SER A 34 -5.63 13.92 4.51
CA SER A 34 -6.81 14.42 3.81
C SER A 34 -6.73 14.20 2.30
N GLY A 35 -5.84 13.31 1.86
CA GLY A 35 -5.56 13.03 0.46
C GLY A 35 -5.95 11.64 0.01
N PHE A 36 -5.14 11.05 -0.84
CA PHE A 36 -5.28 9.65 -1.22
C PHE A 36 -4.80 8.72 -0.11
N VAL A 37 -5.57 7.66 0.14
CA VAL A 37 -5.20 6.58 1.06
C VAL A 37 -5.40 5.21 0.39
N ILE A 38 -4.59 4.23 0.78
CA ILE A 38 -4.80 2.82 0.43
C ILE A 38 -5.99 2.33 1.26
N SER A 39 -7.08 1.99 0.59
CA SER A 39 -8.34 1.59 1.24
C SER A 39 -8.51 0.08 1.32
N GLU A 40 -7.91 -0.68 0.41
CA GLU A 40 -7.95 -2.14 0.41
C GLU A 40 -6.72 -2.72 -0.29
N ILE A 41 -6.20 -3.85 0.23
CA ILE A 41 -5.16 -4.63 -0.42
C ILE A 41 -5.58 -6.10 -0.41
N TYR A 42 -5.78 -6.68 -1.60
CA TYR A 42 -5.98 -8.11 -1.78
C TYR A 42 -4.69 -8.72 -2.35
N TYR A 43 -3.91 -9.37 -1.50
CA TYR A 43 -2.61 -9.95 -1.85
C TYR A 43 -2.57 -11.47 -1.78
N MET A 44 -3.65 -12.13 -1.43
CA MET A 44 -3.68 -13.58 -1.25
C MET A 44 -3.58 -14.34 -2.58
N ALA A 45 -3.09 -15.57 -2.48
CA ALA A 45 -3.18 -16.58 -3.52
C ALA A 45 -4.06 -17.73 -3.05
N LEU A 46 -4.95 -18.22 -3.90
CA LEU A 46 -5.81 -19.34 -3.59
C LEU A 46 -5.27 -20.66 -4.14
N PRO A 47 -5.43 -21.80 -3.42
CA PRO A 47 -5.08 -23.11 -3.93
C PRO A 47 -5.86 -23.46 -5.21
N GLN A 48 -5.14 -23.97 -6.22
CA GLN A 48 -5.72 -24.48 -7.49
C GLN A 48 -5.65 -26.01 -7.63
N GLY A 49 -5.40 -26.71 -6.56
CA GLY A 49 -5.14 -28.14 -6.53
C GLY A 49 -3.65 -28.48 -6.46
N GLY A 50 -3.32 -29.58 -5.79
CA GLY A 50 -1.94 -29.95 -5.49
C GLY A 50 -1.20 -28.85 -4.71
N THR A 51 -0.04 -28.43 -5.19
CA THR A 51 0.78 -27.37 -4.62
C THR A 51 0.65 -26.03 -5.36
N SER A 52 -0.17 -25.96 -6.40
CA SER A 52 -0.37 -24.75 -7.21
C SER A 52 -1.18 -23.71 -6.48
N LEU A 53 -0.72 -22.44 -6.58
CA LEU A 53 -1.40 -21.28 -6.02
C LEU A 53 -1.74 -20.30 -7.15
N TYR A 54 -2.97 -19.80 -7.17
CA TYR A 54 -3.39 -18.75 -8.08
C TYR A 54 -3.26 -17.38 -7.43
N ASN A 55 -2.35 -16.56 -7.92
CA ASN A 55 -2.01 -15.24 -7.38
C ASN A 55 -2.26 -14.08 -8.36
N ARG A 56 -2.97 -14.32 -9.46
CA ARG A 56 -3.19 -13.28 -10.51
C ARG A 56 -4.32 -12.32 -10.17
N ALA A 57 -5.22 -12.68 -9.27
CA ALA A 57 -6.38 -11.87 -8.90
C ALA A 57 -6.10 -10.76 -7.87
N GLN A 58 -4.82 -10.42 -7.66
CA GLN A 58 -4.41 -9.42 -6.68
C GLN A 58 -4.74 -8.01 -7.15
N TYR A 59 -5.12 -7.14 -6.19
CA TYR A 59 -5.44 -5.75 -6.48
C TYR A 59 -5.22 -4.84 -5.28
N ILE A 60 -5.14 -3.54 -5.56
CA ILE A 60 -5.10 -2.47 -4.58
C ILE A 60 -6.24 -1.48 -4.90
N ARG A 61 -6.91 -0.97 -3.87
CA ARG A 61 -7.82 0.16 -4.00
C ARG A 61 -7.24 1.37 -3.30
N ILE A 62 -7.29 2.50 -4.00
CA ILE A 62 -6.84 3.80 -3.55
C ILE A 62 -8.03 4.72 -3.52
N THR A 63 -8.32 5.35 -2.39
CA THR A 63 -9.50 6.20 -2.21
C THR A 63 -9.08 7.65 -1.99
N ASN A 64 -9.77 8.58 -2.63
CA ASN A 64 -9.69 9.99 -2.31
C ASN A 64 -10.46 10.26 -1.00
N ASN A 65 -9.75 10.41 0.09
CA ASN A 65 -10.31 10.64 1.44
C ASN A 65 -10.52 12.13 1.76
N SER A 66 -10.36 13.02 0.76
CA SER A 66 -10.61 14.45 0.90
C SER A 66 -12.08 14.82 0.66
N ASN A 67 -12.41 16.10 0.75
CA ASN A 67 -13.76 16.64 0.46
C ASN A 67 -13.89 17.24 -0.94
N GLU A 68 -12.84 17.14 -1.76
CA GLU A 68 -12.79 17.72 -3.10
C GLU A 68 -12.23 16.72 -4.11
N THR A 69 -12.38 17.00 -5.40
CA THR A 69 -11.78 16.18 -6.45
C THR A 69 -10.27 16.29 -6.42
N LEU A 70 -9.57 15.17 -6.31
CA LEU A 70 -8.12 15.07 -6.46
C LEU A 70 -7.78 14.44 -7.80
N TYR A 71 -6.56 14.65 -8.26
CA TYR A 71 -6.05 14.06 -9.49
C TYR A 71 -4.99 13.03 -9.18
N ALA A 72 -5.16 11.82 -9.71
CA ALA A 72 -4.24 10.71 -9.46
C ALA A 72 -3.03 10.69 -10.41
N ASP A 73 -3.00 11.56 -11.42
CA ASP A 73 -1.84 11.71 -12.33
C ASP A 73 -0.55 11.82 -11.53
N GLY A 74 0.46 11.03 -11.88
CA GLY A 74 1.76 11.02 -11.21
C GLY A 74 1.76 10.45 -9.79
N LEU A 75 0.63 9.91 -9.28
CA LEU A 75 0.63 9.18 -8.02
C LEU A 75 1.37 7.87 -8.20
N ALA A 76 2.41 7.63 -7.39
CA ALA A 76 3.20 6.42 -7.41
C ALA A 76 2.68 5.41 -6.39
N PHE A 77 2.52 4.15 -6.81
CA PHE A 77 2.35 2.99 -5.92
C PHE A 77 3.70 2.32 -5.73
N LEU A 78 4.08 2.10 -4.48
CA LEU A 78 5.37 1.58 -4.07
C LEU A 78 5.19 0.24 -3.34
N ILE A 79 6.11 -0.69 -3.61
CA ILE A 79 6.24 -1.95 -2.85
C ILE A 79 7.62 -1.94 -2.18
N SER A 80 7.69 -2.23 -0.89
CA SER A 80 8.94 -2.24 -0.15
C SER A 80 9.94 -3.28 -0.67
N LYS A 81 11.22 -2.96 -0.60
CA LYS A 81 12.30 -3.92 -0.90
C LYS A 81 12.42 -4.97 0.19
N ASP A 82 12.43 -4.56 1.45
CA ASP A 82 12.55 -5.43 2.61
C ASP A 82 11.24 -6.14 2.97
N LEU A 83 11.34 -7.13 3.87
CA LEU A 83 10.23 -7.93 4.38
C LEU A 83 9.96 -7.60 5.85
N THR A 84 8.68 -7.49 6.22
CA THR A 84 8.26 -7.23 7.60
C THR A 84 8.54 -8.39 8.56
N GLN A 85 8.75 -9.60 8.04
CA GLN A 85 9.10 -10.82 8.79
C GLN A 85 10.61 -11.08 8.88
N MET A 86 11.45 -10.15 8.39
CA MET A 86 12.89 -10.33 8.39
C MET A 86 13.59 -8.99 8.60
N LYS A 87 13.89 -8.68 9.85
CA LYS A 87 14.69 -7.51 10.18
C LYS A 87 16.16 -7.80 9.88
N ARG A 88 16.72 -7.06 8.91
CA ARG A 88 18.13 -7.21 8.54
C ARG A 88 19.02 -6.35 9.43
N ASN A 89 20.23 -6.81 9.68
CA ASN A 89 21.27 -6.02 10.35
C ASN A 89 21.90 -5.06 9.33
N LEU A 90 21.20 -3.95 9.08
CA LEU A 90 21.62 -2.93 8.12
C LEU A 90 22.84 -2.17 8.65
N TYR A 91 23.85 -1.94 7.79
CA TYR A 91 24.98 -1.07 8.12
C TYR A 91 24.57 0.40 8.17
N GLU A 92 23.68 0.81 7.27
CA GLU A 92 23.13 2.17 7.20
C GLU A 92 21.60 2.10 7.17
N PRO A 93 20.91 2.31 8.30
CA PRO A 93 19.45 2.37 8.34
C PRO A 93 18.89 3.51 7.48
N TYR A 94 17.82 3.27 6.75
CA TYR A 94 17.17 4.26 5.88
C TYR A 94 15.78 4.71 6.37
N GLN A 95 15.16 3.96 7.28
CA GLN A 95 13.75 4.05 7.67
C GLN A 95 13.33 5.46 8.10
N ASP A 96 14.19 6.21 8.79
CA ASP A 96 13.86 7.54 9.30
C ASP A 96 13.75 8.61 8.20
N THR A 97 14.37 8.39 7.06
CA THR A 97 14.48 9.36 5.96
C THR A 97 13.77 8.93 4.68
N ASP A 98 13.72 7.63 4.40
CA ASP A 98 13.28 7.14 3.11
C ASP A 98 12.43 5.86 3.22
N PHE A 99 11.52 5.68 2.27
CA PHE A 99 10.92 4.40 1.93
C PHE A 99 11.81 3.69 0.91
N PHE A 100 12.29 2.49 1.22
CA PHE A 100 13.12 1.71 0.32
C PHE A 100 12.27 0.83 -0.61
N ALA A 101 12.13 1.25 -1.86
CA ALA A 101 11.25 0.62 -2.85
C ALA A 101 11.94 -0.49 -3.64
N GLY A 102 11.30 -1.64 -3.74
CA GLY A 102 11.61 -2.76 -4.62
C GLY A 102 10.76 -2.77 -5.90
N ALA A 103 9.67 -1.99 -5.94
CA ALA A 103 8.92 -1.70 -7.15
C ALA A 103 8.25 -0.33 -7.07
N ILE A 104 8.11 0.33 -8.22
CA ILE A 104 7.55 1.68 -8.37
C ILE A 104 6.69 1.71 -9.63
N TYR A 105 5.40 1.97 -9.48
CA TYR A 105 4.43 2.09 -10.55
C TYR A 105 3.72 3.43 -10.45
N VAL A 106 3.70 4.20 -11.52
CA VAL A 106 3.21 5.57 -11.53
C VAL A 106 1.97 5.70 -12.41
N VAL A 107 0.92 6.31 -11.90
CA VAL A 107 -0.30 6.61 -12.66
C VAL A 107 0.06 7.55 -13.81
N PRO A 108 -0.20 7.17 -15.08
CA PRO A 108 0.06 8.02 -16.23
C PRO A 108 -0.87 9.23 -16.22
N GLY A 109 -0.41 10.35 -16.81
CA GLY A 109 -1.23 11.54 -17.00
C GLY A 109 -0.41 12.83 -16.98
N GLU A 110 -1.08 13.93 -17.30
CA GLU A 110 -0.48 15.26 -17.46
C GLU A 110 -0.90 16.23 -16.33
N GLY A 111 -1.27 15.70 -15.17
CA GLY A 111 -1.56 16.45 -13.96
C GLY A 111 -3.06 16.63 -13.65
N LYS A 112 -3.96 16.56 -14.65
CA LYS A 112 -5.42 16.70 -14.47
C LYS A 112 -6.24 15.77 -15.38
N THR A 113 -5.68 14.62 -15.77
CA THR A 113 -6.34 13.69 -16.69
C THR A 113 -6.99 12.51 -15.99
N VAL A 114 -6.68 12.29 -14.69
CA VAL A 114 -7.24 11.21 -13.86
C VAL A 114 -7.89 11.80 -12.62
N PRO A 115 -9.10 12.43 -12.77
CA PRO A 115 -9.84 12.97 -11.63
C PRO A 115 -10.44 11.84 -10.79
N VAL A 116 -10.38 11.99 -9.48
CA VAL A 116 -11.04 11.11 -8.50
C VAL A 116 -11.86 11.98 -7.56
N GLU A 117 -13.16 11.87 -7.64
CA GLU A 117 -14.09 12.63 -6.80
C GLU A 117 -13.91 12.27 -5.31
N ALA A 118 -14.37 13.16 -4.45
CA ALA A 118 -14.38 12.94 -3.00
C ALA A 118 -15.04 11.61 -2.63
N GLY A 119 -14.36 10.78 -1.85
CA GLY A 119 -14.83 9.46 -1.41
C GLY A 119 -14.83 8.37 -2.48
N LYS A 120 -14.43 8.67 -3.73
CA LYS A 120 -14.30 7.66 -4.79
C LYS A 120 -12.94 6.98 -4.75
N SER A 121 -12.90 5.77 -5.32
CA SER A 121 -11.71 4.92 -5.34
C SER A 121 -11.30 4.58 -6.76
N LEU A 122 -9.99 4.39 -6.94
CA LEU A 122 -9.37 3.74 -8.09
C LEU A 122 -9.00 2.31 -7.71
N THR A 123 -9.17 1.38 -8.64
CA THR A 123 -8.71 0.00 -8.55
C THR A 123 -7.50 -0.21 -9.45
N ILE A 124 -6.40 -0.69 -8.89
CA ILE A 124 -5.21 -1.13 -9.61
C ILE A 124 -5.18 -2.66 -9.57
N ALA A 125 -5.38 -3.31 -10.71
CA ALA A 125 -5.25 -4.75 -10.84
C ALA A 125 -3.81 -5.16 -11.15
N LEU A 126 -3.37 -6.32 -10.66
CA LEU A 126 -2.12 -6.92 -11.12
C LEU A 126 -2.31 -7.75 -12.40
N ASN A 127 -3.55 -8.07 -12.73
CA ASN A 127 -3.96 -8.63 -14.00
C ASN A 127 -5.47 -8.32 -14.16
N ALA A 128 -5.78 -7.47 -15.11
CA ALA A 128 -7.13 -6.91 -15.27
C ALA A 128 -8.04 -7.83 -16.09
N LYS A 129 -8.45 -8.97 -15.50
CA LYS A 129 -9.43 -9.87 -16.12
C LYS A 129 -10.47 -10.39 -15.12
N ASP A 130 -11.50 -11.07 -15.62
CA ASP A 130 -12.48 -11.76 -14.78
C ASP A 130 -11.89 -13.05 -14.20
N HIS A 131 -11.43 -12.97 -12.95
CA HIS A 131 -10.91 -14.13 -12.22
C HIS A 131 -12.02 -14.98 -11.61
N SER A 132 -13.26 -14.49 -11.52
CA SER A 132 -14.40 -15.23 -10.99
C SER A 132 -14.79 -16.42 -11.88
N ALA A 133 -14.36 -16.42 -13.13
CA ALA A 133 -14.49 -17.54 -14.04
C ALA A 133 -13.62 -18.75 -13.65
N ILE A 134 -12.54 -18.52 -12.91
CA ILE A 134 -11.61 -19.55 -12.41
C ILE A 134 -12.10 -20.07 -11.05
N ASP A 135 -12.44 -19.16 -10.15
CA ASP A 135 -12.95 -19.47 -8.80
C ASP A 135 -13.89 -18.34 -8.35
N LYS A 136 -15.10 -18.69 -7.91
CA LYS A 136 -16.11 -17.70 -7.47
C LYS A 136 -15.73 -16.88 -6.24
N ARG A 137 -14.67 -17.27 -5.53
CA ARG A 137 -14.09 -16.49 -4.44
C ARG A 137 -13.14 -15.39 -4.92
N LEU A 138 -12.85 -15.32 -6.23
CA LEU A 138 -11.96 -14.34 -6.83
C LEU A 138 -12.76 -13.19 -7.45
N PRO A 139 -12.19 -11.97 -7.51
CA PRO A 139 -12.86 -10.81 -8.09
C PRO A 139 -12.88 -10.85 -9.63
N ASP A 140 -13.82 -10.13 -10.19
CA ASP A 140 -13.78 -9.66 -11.58
C ASP A 140 -13.03 -8.32 -11.61
N LEU A 141 -11.83 -8.32 -12.21
CA LEU A 141 -10.96 -7.15 -12.35
C LEU A 141 -10.92 -6.62 -13.79
N SER A 142 -11.75 -7.15 -14.70
CA SER A 142 -11.76 -6.76 -16.12
C SER A 142 -12.09 -5.28 -16.37
N HIS A 143 -12.64 -4.60 -15.38
CA HIS A 143 -12.99 -3.18 -15.41
C HIS A 143 -12.21 -2.36 -14.37
N ALA A 144 -11.01 -2.80 -13.99
CA ALA A 144 -10.13 -2.01 -13.13
C ALA A 144 -9.78 -0.67 -13.80
N ASP A 145 -9.49 0.35 -13.01
CA ASP A 145 -9.09 1.68 -13.53
C ASP A 145 -7.69 1.64 -14.15
N PHE A 146 -6.81 0.81 -13.56
CA PHE A 146 -5.44 0.60 -14.02
C PHE A 146 -5.00 -0.84 -13.84
N GLU A 147 -4.00 -1.22 -14.64
CA GLU A 147 -3.33 -2.51 -14.57
C GLU A 147 -1.83 -2.33 -14.37
N ILE A 148 -1.21 -3.23 -13.63
CA ILE A 148 0.24 -3.41 -13.62
C ILE A 148 0.58 -4.46 -14.68
N PHE A 149 1.01 -4.01 -15.84
CA PHE A 149 1.52 -4.88 -16.89
C PHE A 149 3.04 -4.84 -16.94
N ASP A 150 3.68 -5.98 -16.75
CA ASP A 150 5.14 -6.10 -16.72
C ASP A 150 5.68 -6.94 -17.86
N LYS A 151 6.52 -6.35 -18.69
CA LYS A 151 7.29 -7.11 -19.69
C LYS A 151 8.26 -8.06 -18.97
N SER A 152 8.09 -9.35 -19.21
CA SER A 152 8.98 -10.37 -18.67
C SER A 152 10.17 -10.61 -19.61
N SER A 153 11.36 -10.77 -19.04
CA SER A 153 12.54 -11.23 -19.76
C SER A 153 12.52 -12.76 -20.02
N ASN A 154 11.63 -13.48 -19.34
CA ASN A 154 11.50 -14.92 -19.45
C ASN A 154 10.27 -15.31 -20.30
N PRO A 155 10.45 -15.90 -21.51
CA PRO A 155 9.33 -16.27 -22.37
C PRO A 155 8.33 -17.27 -21.77
N LYS A 156 8.73 -18.02 -20.74
CA LYS A 156 7.86 -18.99 -20.05
C LYS A 156 6.93 -18.35 -19.02
N PHE A 157 7.19 -17.11 -18.63
CA PHE A 157 6.45 -16.41 -17.58
C PHE A 157 6.08 -15.01 -18.08
N GLN A 158 5.23 -14.95 -19.09
CA GLN A 158 4.74 -13.69 -19.64
C GLN A 158 3.60 -13.17 -18.79
N ASP A 159 3.51 -11.85 -18.69
CA ASP A 159 2.34 -11.17 -18.16
C ASP A 159 1.25 -11.10 -19.24
N GLU A 160 0.00 -10.92 -18.81
CA GLU A 160 -1.14 -10.74 -19.69
C GLU A 160 -1.60 -9.30 -19.59
N ASP A 161 -1.78 -8.63 -20.72
CA ASP A 161 -2.22 -7.24 -20.84
C ASP A 161 -3.70 -7.19 -21.25
N ASN A 162 -4.51 -6.44 -20.53
CA ASN A 162 -5.86 -6.10 -20.97
C ASN A 162 -5.82 -4.76 -21.71
N GLY A 163 -5.85 -4.79 -23.04
CA GLY A 163 -5.77 -3.59 -23.87
C GLY A 163 -6.90 -2.56 -23.66
N ASP A 164 -7.98 -2.90 -22.93
CA ASP A 164 -9.07 -1.99 -22.57
C ASP A 164 -8.83 -1.30 -21.22
N VAL A 165 -7.81 -1.70 -20.44
CA VAL A 165 -7.44 -1.13 -19.15
C VAL A 165 -6.10 -0.42 -19.28
N LYS A 166 -5.99 0.82 -18.77
CA LYS A 166 -4.75 1.58 -18.82
C LYS A 166 -3.67 0.99 -17.94
N ASN A 167 -2.45 0.85 -18.47
CA ASN A 167 -1.30 0.41 -17.70
C ASN A 167 -0.70 1.53 -16.86
N LEU A 168 -0.25 1.21 -15.64
CA LEU A 168 0.66 2.08 -14.89
C LEU A 168 2.03 2.15 -15.57
N ASN A 169 2.71 3.28 -15.45
CA ASN A 169 4.10 3.40 -15.88
C ASN A 169 5.00 2.67 -14.88
N SER A 170 5.64 1.59 -15.32
CA SER A 170 6.60 0.83 -14.51
C SER A 170 7.96 1.53 -14.53
N TRP A 171 8.29 2.29 -13.47
CA TRP A 171 9.61 2.92 -13.34
C TRP A 171 10.67 1.94 -12.88
N PHE A 172 10.31 1.04 -11.98
CA PHE A 172 11.20 0.01 -11.47
C PHE A 172 10.44 -1.21 -10.94
N LYS A 173 11.00 -2.38 -11.15
CA LYS A 173 10.59 -3.62 -10.50
C LYS A 173 11.79 -4.53 -10.26
N GLU A 174 11.86 -5.14 -9.08
CA GLU A 174 12.90 -6.12 -8.75
C GLU A 174 12.69 -7.48 -9.44
N SER A 175 11.46 -7.79 -9.80
CA SER A 175 11.11 -9.04 -10.48
C SER A 175 11.60 -9.05 -11.93
N GLN A 176 12.23 -10.14 -12.37
CA GLN A 176 12.61 -10.34 -13.77
C GLN A 176 11.42 -10.76 -14.65
N THR A 177 10.32 -11.19 -14.04
CA THR A 177 9.09 -11.57 -14.72
C THR A 177 8.03 -10.50 -14.57
N PHE A 178 6.96 -10.77 -13.89
CA PHE A 178 5.92 -9.81 -13.52
C PHE A 178 5.86 -9.65 -12.00
N THR A 179 5.38 -8.53 -11.55
CA THR A 179 5.21 -8.24 -10.14
C THR A 179 3.99 -8.95 -9.57
N ILE A 180 4.13 -9.48 -8.37
CA ILE A 180 3.05 -9.94 -7.52
C ILE A 180 3.18 -9.31 -6.14
N LEU A 181 2.07 -9.08 -5.46
CA LEU A 181 2.08 -8.74 -4.05
C LEU A 181 2.49 -9.98 -3.25
N HIS A 182 3.22 -9.77 -2.15
CA HIS A 182 3.69 -10.89 -1.34
C HIS A 182 2.52 -11.69 -0.77
N VAL A 183 2.31 -12.90 -1.26
CA VAL A 183 1.09 -13.72 -1.02
C VAL A 183 0.78 -14.05 0.43
N LYS A 184 1.74 -13.84 1.33
CA LYS A 184 1.58 -13.95 2.79
C LYS A 184 1.57 -12.59 3.51
N GLY A 185 1.66 -11.48 2.75
CA GLY A 185 1.63 -10.14 3.34
C GLY A 185 2.92 -9.76 4.07
N GLY A 186 4.08 -10.06 3.50
CA GLY A 186 5.38 -9.72 4.10
C GLY A 186 6.00 -8.42 3.61
N LYS A 187 5.24 -7.53 3.01
CA LYS A 187 5.72 -6.27 2.43
C LYS A 187 4.99 -5.08 3.03
N SER A 188 5.60 -3.91 2.88
CA SER A 188 4.92 -2.63 3.07
C SER A 188 4.62 -2.01 1.72
N TYR A 189 3.52 -1.27 1.68
CA TYR A 189 3.04 -0.57 0.49
C TYR A 189 2.92 0.90 0.81
N ALA A 190 3.17 1.76 -0.19
CA ALA A 190 2.99 3.19 0.01
C ALA A 190 2.47 3.88 -1.26
N LEU A 191 1.85 5.03 -1.06
CA LEU A 191 1.55 6.01 -2.10
C LEU A 191 2.53 7.17 -1.97
N ALA A 192 3.04 7.68 -3.10
CA ALA A 192 3.96 8.80 -3.09
C ALA A 192 3.66 9.81 -4.19
N ARG A 193 4.03 11.08 -3.95
CA ARG A 193 4.15 12.13 -4.95
C ARG A 193 5.62 12.38 -5.22
N ILE A 194 6.17 11.70 -6.22
CA ILE A 194 7.58 11.85 -6.62
C ILE A 194 7.76 13.22 -7.26
N LYS A 195 8.69 14.02 -6.70
CA LYS A 195 8.89 15.45 -7.09
C LYS A 195 9.99 15.62 -8.13
N MET A 196 10.18 14.64 -9.01
CA MET A 196 11.14 14.68 -10.12
C MET A 196 10.70 13.76 -11.24
N ASP A 197 11.26 13.93 -12.42
CA ASP A 197 11.02 13.04 -13.55
C ASP A 197 11.68 11.66 -13.34
N GLU A 198 11.21 10.68 -14.10
CA GLU A 198 11.67 9.29 -14.00
C GLU A 198 13.18 9.15 -14.17
N HIS A 199 13.75 9.77 -15.21
CA HIS A 199 15.17 9.64 -15.53
C HIS A 199 16.05 10.17 -14.38
N THR A 200 15.72 11.36 -13.87
CA THR A 200 16.42 11.98 -12.74
C THR A 200 16.27 11.14 -11.49
N PHE A 201 15.05 10.63 -11.20
CA PHE A 201 14.79 9.77 -10.05
C PHE A 201 15.63 8.50 -10.09
N LEU A 202 15.60 7.78 -11.21
CA LEU A 202 16.35 6.51 -11.34
C LEU A 202 17.87 6.73 -11.27
N LYS A 203 18.37 7.89 -11.67
CA LYS A 203 19.77 8.23 -11.54
C LYS A 203 20.19 8.58 -10.11
N GLU A 204 19.37 9.38 -9.40
CA GLU A 204 19.76 9.99 -8.13
C GLU A 204 19.33 9.20 -6.89
N LYS A 205 18.27 8.41 -7.00
CA LYS A 205 17.66 7.70 -5.88
C LYS A 205 17.99 6.21 -5.83
N HIS A 206 18.81 5.72 -6.78
CA HIS A 206 19.33 4.35 -6.71
C HIS A 206 20.10 4.14 -5.42
N TYR A 207 19.84 3.03 -4.73
CA TYR A 207 20.44 2.71 -3.44
C TYR A 207 20.78 1.24 -3.35
N VAL A 208 22.01 0.97 -2.88
CA VAL A 208 22.49 -0.37 -2.55
C VAL A 208 22.52 -0.50 -1.05
N SER A 209 21.54 -1.22 -0.49
CA SER A 209 21.48 -1.52 0.93
C SER A 209 22.46 -2.65 1.25
N LYS A 210 23.32 -2.41 2.23
CA LYS A 210 24.30 -3.40 2.72
C LYS A 210 23.89 -3.89 4.10
N TYR A 211 23.99 -5.18 4.33
CA TYR A 211 23.63 -5.78 5.60
C TYR A 211 24.46 -7.01 5.92
N LYS A 212 24.57 -7.33 7.20
CA LYS A 212 25.20 -8.56 7.69
C LYS A 212 24.15 -9.66 7.83
N PHE A 213 24.24 -10.66 6.99
CA PHE A 213 23.47 -11.89 7.15
C PHE A 213 24.15 -12.79 8.16
N VAL A 214 23.42 -13.21 9.18
CA VAL A 214 23.91 -14.13 10.24
C VAL A 214 23.03 -15.37 10.24
N PHE A 215 23.67 -16.53 10.10
CA PHE A 215 22.99 -17.81 10.21
C PHE A 215 23.87 -18.78 11.00
N LYS A 216 23.39 -19.21 12.16
CA LYS A 216 24.16 -19.98 13.14
C LYS A 216 25.50 -19.29 13.44
N ASP A 217 26.60 -20.00 13.29
CA ASP A 217 27.96 -19.51 13.58
C ASP A 217 28.64 -18.81 12.39
N THR A 218 27.91 -18.62 11.28
CA THR A 218 28.45 -17.97 10.08
C THR A 218 27.81 -16.61 9.85
N SER A 219 28.61 -15.66 9.40
CA SER A 219 28.12 -14.37 8.95
C SER A 219 28.68 -14.03 7.57
N LYS A 220 27.88 -13.34 6.75
CA LYS A 220 28.25 -12.92 5.40
C LYS A 220 27.73 -11.51 5.13
N ASP A 221 28.58 -10.69 4.53
CA ASP A 221 28.14 -9.38 4.03
C ASP A 221 27.32 -9.59 2.74
N MET A 222 26.13 -9.01 2.75
CA MET A 222 25.17 -9.10 1.67
C MET A 222 24.77 -7.70 1.24
N GLN A 223 24.24 -7.61 0.03
CA GLN A 223 23.65 -6.37 -0.49
C GLN A 223 22.46 -6.67 -1.36
N HIS A 224 21.57 -5.71 -1.44
CA HIS A 224 20.49 -5.68 -2.41
C HIS A 224 20.18 -4.24 -2.83
N GLU A 225 19.62 -4.05 -3.99
CA GLU A 225 19.39 -2.75 -4.58
C GLU A 225 17.91 -2.44 -4.78
N GLY A 226 17.60 -1.19 -4.86
CA GLY A 226 16.29 -0.61 -5.08
C GLY A 226 16.40 0.91 -5.11
N TYR A 227 15.33 1.59 -4.73
CA TYR A 227 15.28 3.05 -4.78
C TYR A 227 14.80 3.66 -3.48
N LYS A 228 15.46 4.71 -3.02
CA LYS A 228 15.05 5.51 -1.87
C LYS A 228 14.04 6.57 -2.30
N VAL A 229 12.84 6.51 -1.73
CA VAL A 229 11.81 7.53 -1.88
C VAL A 229 11.73 8.31 -0.58
N PRO A 230 12.05 9.62 -0.56
CA PRO A 230 12.00 10.41 0.66
C PRO A 230 10.66 10.31 1.39
N ASN A 231 10.69 10.13 2.71
CA ASN A 231 9.47 10.00 3.51
C ASN A 231 8.52 11.20 3.38
N GLU A 232 9.04 12.38 3.12
CA GLU A 232 8.24 13.60 2.88
C GLU A 232 7.45 13.59 1.55
N TRP A 233 7.72 12.63 0.66
CA TRP A 233 6.95 12.43 -0.58
C TRP A 233 5.87 11.36 -0.42
N ILE A 234 5.89 10.63 0.68
CA ILE A 234 4.88 9.59 0.98
C ILE A 234 3.57 10.26 1.38
N VAL A 235 2.50 9.81 0.76
CA VAL A 235 1.13 10.28 0.98
C VAL A 235 0.40 9.38 1.97
N ASP A 236 0.60 8.06 1.87
CA ASP A 236 0.05 7.05 2.76
C ASP A 236 0.95 5.82 2.75
N ALA A 237 1.01 5.09 3.84
CA ALA A 237 1.77 3.85 3.94
C ALA A 237 1.03 2.81 4.77
N VAL A 238 1.21 1.54 4.40
CA VAL A 238 0.57 0.39 5.05
C VAL A 238 1.60 -0.73 5.21
N ASN A 239 1.83 -1.17 6.45
CA ASN A 239 2.55 -2.39 6.71
C ASN A 239 1.61 -3.59 6.68
N THR A 240 1.94 -4.61 5.91
CA THR A 240 1.31 -5.93 6.02
C THR A 240 2.29 -6.93 6.59
N GLY A 241 1.77 -7.97 7.25
CA GLY A 241 2.62 -8.96 7.90
C GLY A 241 1.90 -10.26 8.20
N LEU A 242 2.56 -11.13 8.93
CA LEU A 242 1.98 -12.28 9.58
C LEU A 242 1.70 -11.93 11.04
N LYS A 243 0.52 -12.25 11.54
CA LYS A 243 0.08 -11.85 12.88
C LYS A 243 1.07 -12.22 13.98
N ASP A 244 1.61 -13.43 13.91
CA ASP A 244 2.47 -14.02 14.95
C ASP A 244 3.97 -13.95 14.60
N GLU A 245 4.32 -13.48 13.37
CA GLU A 245 5.70 -13.47 12.84
C GLU A 245 6.10 -12.11 12.28
N PHE A 246 5.42 -11.04 12.70
CA PHE A 246 5.80 -9.66 12.35
C PHE A 246 7.00 -9.24 13.21
N GLU A 247 8.11 -8.86 12.59
CA GLU A 247 9.33 -8.51 13.31
C GLU A 247 9.56 -7.01 13.42
N TRP A 248 9.21 -6.23 12.37
CA TRP A 248 9.50 -4.79 12.37
C TRP A 248 8.68 -4.01 11.36
N ASN A 249 8.48 -2.72 11.64
CA ASN A 249 7.98 -1.76 10.66
C ASN A 249 9.10 -1.40 9.70
N ILE A 250 8.90 -1.64 8.39
CA ILE A 250 9.86 -1.24 7.35
C ILE A 250 9.83 0.27 7.14
N VAL A 251 8.63 0.86 7.23
CA VAL A 251 8.44 2.31 7.06
C VAL A 251 8.70 3.07 8.35
N SER A 252 8.96 4.37 8.22
CA SER A 252 9.09 5.26 9.38
C SER A 252 7.85 5.18 10.27
N PRO A 253 7.99 5.14 11.61
CA PRO A 253 6.85 5.21 12.54
C PRO A 253 6.00 6.48 12.40
N LYS A 254 6.52 7.51 11.72
CA LYS A 254 5.75 8.72 11.39
C LYS A 254 4.74 8.48 10.24
N LEU A 255 4.98 7.46 9.42
CA LEU A 255 4.13 7.09 8.30
C LEU A 255 3.18 5.93 8.65
N ASP A 256 3.68 4.93 9.39
CA ASP A 256 2.86 3.81 9.89
C ASP A 256 3.53 3.11 11.06
N GLN A 257 2.83 2.94 12.17
CA GLN A 257 3.35 2.32 13.40
C GLN A 257 2.93 0.87 13.59
N GLY A 258 1.88 0.44 12.91
CA GLY A 258 1.29 -0.87 13.09
C GLY A 258 1.44 -1.76 11.87
N PHE A 259 0.64 -2.80 11.81
CA PHE A 259 0.51 -3.66 10.63
C PHE A 259 -0.88 -4.31 10.58
N THR A 260 -1.24 -4.79 9.38
CA THR A 260 -2.44 -5.59 9.14
C THR A 260 -2.09 -6.92 8.48
N TYR A 261 -3.00 -7.90 8.46
CA TYR A 261 -2.66 -9.26 8.08
C TYR A 261 -3.86 -10.04 7.48
N CYS A 262 -3.55 -11.09 6.69
CA CYS A 262 -4.49 -12.13 6.27
C CYS A 262 -4.05 -13.54 6.68
N PHE A 263 -2.93 -13.69 7.36
CA PHE A 263 -2.39 -14.97 7.86
C PHE A 263 -1.81 -14.80 9.26
N ASN A 264 -1.85 -15.85 10.07
CA ASN A 264 -1.20 -15.81 11.38
C ASN A 264 0.30 -16.11 11.27
N LYS A 265 0.69 -17.13 10.49
CA LYS A 265 2.09 -17.56 10.32
C LYS A 265 2.37 -18.07 8.89
N GLN A 266 3.64 -18.20 8.55
CA GLN A 266 4.10 -18.65 7.23
C GLN A 266 3.52 -19.99 6.78
N GLY A 267 3.36 -20.94 7.70
CA GLY A 267 2.83 -22.28 7.42
C GLY A 267 1.32 -22.37 7.25
N ASP A 268 0.57 -21.30 7.49
CA ASP A 268 -0.89 -21.33 7.42
C ASP A 268 -1.36 -21.60 5.99
N LYS A 269 -2.31 -22.54 5.90
CA LYS A 269 -3.04 -22.85 4.68
C LYS A 269 -4.41 -22.19 4.78
N ASN A 270 -4.56 -21.04 4.15
CA ASN A 270 -5.85 -20.38 4.10
C ASN A 270 -6.54 -20.74 2.77
N THR A 271 -7.77 -21.21 2.85
CA THR A 271 -8.59 -21.64 1.70
C THR A 271 -9.59 -20.56 1.30
N GLU A 272 -9.78 -19.54 2.12
CA GLU A 272 -10.67 -18.43 1.85
C GLU A 272 -9.92 -17.24 1.22
N ALA A 273 -10.62 -16.45 0.43
CA ALA A 273 -10.12 -15.20 -0.09
C ALA A 273 -10.33 -14.10 0.95
N TYR A 274 -9.24 -13.54 1.47
CA TYR A 274 -9.29 -12.41 2.39
C TYR A 274 -8.49 -11.23 1.86
N SER A 275 -8.97 -10.03 2.16
CA SER A 275 -8.24 -8.77 2.01
C SER A 275 -8.09 -8.06 3.36
N VAL A 276 -7.26 -7.04 3.38
CA VAL A 276 -7.21 -6.05 4.45
C VAL A 276 -7.95 -4.80 3.97
N ILE A 277 -8.90 -4.32 4.75
CA ILE A 277 -9.78 -3.21 4.36
C ILE A 277 -9.67 -2.10 5.41
N ARG A 278 -9.43 -0.86 4.96
CA ARG A 278 -9.35 0.31 5.85
C ARG A 278 -10.71 0.60 6.47
N ARG A 279 -10.73 0.84 7.76
CA ARG A 279 -11.92 1.20 8.53
C ARG A 279 -12.46 2.54 8.10
N SER A 280 -13.75 2.76 8.31
CA SER A 280 -14.39 4.05 8.08
C SER A 280 -15.20 4.48 9.29
N PHE A 281 -15.30 5.79 9.47
CA PHE A 281 -16.17 6.41 10.45
C PHE A 281 -16.70 7.74 9.91
N GLY A 282 -17.98 8.00 10.06
CA GLY A 282 -18.61 9.26 9.60
C GLY A 282 -18.45 9.52 8.09
N GLY A 283 -18.37 8.47 7.27
CA GLY A 283 -18.19 8.59 5.82
C GLY A 283 -16.76 8.84 5.36
N LYS A 284 -15.79 8.86 6.29
CA LYS A 284 -14.36 9.00 6.02
C LYS A 284 -13.60 7.73 6.39
N LEU A 285 -12.55 7.42 5.63
CA LEU A 285 -11.61 6.37 5.98
C LEU A 285 -10.71 6.83 7.12
N ILE A 286 -10.46 5.93 8.06
CA ILE A 286 -9.60 6.21 9.22
C ILE A 286 -8.15 6.10 8.78
N ASP A 287 -7.36 7.13 9.09
CA ASP A 287 -5.93 7.17 8.86
C ASP A 287 -5.24 7.82 10.06
N THR A 288 -4.67 7.00 10.92
CA THR A 288 -3.98 7.42 12.14
C THR A 288 -2.48 7.15 12.07
N ASN A 289 -1.95 6.84 10.88
CA ASN A 289 -0.59 6.32 10.70
C ASN A 289 -0.32 5.07 11.56
N ASN A 290 -1.33 4.20 11.65
CA ASN A 290 -1.23 2.95 12.38
C ASN A 290 -2.12 1.86 11.75
N SER A 291 -1.55 1.03 10.90
CA SER A 291 -2.29 0.00 10.16
C SER A 291 -3.05 -0.99 11.06
N THR A 292 -2.61 -1.21 12.32
CA THR A 292 -3.35 -2.06 13.27
C THR A 292 -4.68 -1.42 13.67
N ASN A 293 -4.71 -0.10 13.82
CA ASN A 293 -5.92 0.66 14.15
C ASN A 293 -6.79 0.92 12.93
N ASP A 294 -6.14 1.22 11.80
CA ASP A 294 -6.78 1.73 10.61
C ASP A 294 -7.43 0.63 9.76
N PHE A 295 -6.94 -0.60 9.84
CA PHE A 295 -7.43 -1.70 9.00
C PHE A 295 -8.19 -2.77 9.76
N LEU A 296 -9.14 -3.40 9.05
CA LEU A 296 -9.77 -4.66 9.40
C LEU A 296 -9.02 -5.79 8.69
N PRO A 297 -8.38 -6.70 9.42
CA PRO A 297 -7.78 -7.90 8.83
C PRO A 297 -8.87 -8.93 8.47
N LEU A 298 -8.53 -9.87 7.58
CA LEU A 298 -9.36 -11.05 7.26
C LEU A 298 -10.78 -10.69 6.78
N GLN A 299 -10.91 -9.69 5.92
CA GLN A 299 -12.20 -9.30 5.37
C GLN A 299 -12.45 -9.96 4.01
N LYS A 300 -13.72 -10.22 3.68
CA LYS A 300 -14.10 -10.60 2.31
C LYS A 300 -13.68 -9.47 1.37
N PRO A 301 -12.98 -9.77 0.25
CA PRO A 301 -12.60 -8.75 -0.72
C PRO A 301 -13.82 -8.02 -1.28
N THR A 302 -13.78 -6.68 -1.36
CA THR A 302 -14.96 -5.89 -1.74
C THR A 302 -15.38 -6.07 -3.20
N LEU A 303 -14.48 -6.54 -4.06
CA LEU A 303 -14.74 -6.78 -5.48
C LEU A 303 -15.20 -8.23 -5.78
N VAL A 304 -15.31 -9.09 -4.78
CA VAL A 304 -15.92 -10.43 -4.91
C VAL A 304 -17.42 -10.32 -4.71
N LYS A 305 -18.18 -10.69 -5.73
CA LYS A 305 -19.67 -10.66 -5.75
C LYS A 305 -20.31 -11.73 -4.85
#